data_16ca3266a53bf11b2e565a828c3bc1bd
#
_entry.id   16ca3266a53bf11b2e565a828c3bc1bd
#
_cell.length_a   1.000
_cell.length_b   1.000
_cell.length_c   1.000
_cell.angle_alpha   90.00
_cell.angle_beta   90.00
_cell.angle_gamma   90.00
#
_symmetry.space_group_name_H-M   'P 1'
#
loop_
_entity.id
_entity.type
_entity.pdbx_description
1 polymer ?
#
loop_
_entity_poly.entity_id
_entity_poly.type
_entity_poly.pdbx_seq_one_letter_code
_entity_poly.pdbx_strand_id
1 'polypeptide(L)'
;MGQYFENVNLPSKIVEYTTNVFGVNFYFKTDNGVFSKDKLDFGTRVLLESLPLSELSGDILDLGCGYGAVSIILSKMVHANFDAVDVNKRALHLLEMNKKRNLTFDVNAFESDI
;
A
#
# COMPACT_ATOMS: atom_id res chain seq x y z
N MET A 1 9.32 20.71 5.02
CA MET A 1 7.95 21.18 4.94
C MET A 1 7.60 21.68 3.55
N GLY A 2 8.39 22.54 2.96
CA GLY A 2 8.17 22.99 1.59
C GLY A 2 8.07 21.83 0.61
N GLN A 3 8.83 20.80 0.84
CA GLN A 3 8.83 19.62 0.01
C GLN A 3 7.43 19.02 -0.09
N TYR A 4 6.76 18.90 1.03
CA TYR A 4 5.43 18.34 1.07
C TYR A 4 4.44 19.20 0.31
N PHE A 5 4.50 20.51 0.49
CA PHE A 5 3.60 21.41 -0.21
C PHE A 5 3.87 21.43 -1.70
N GLU A 6 5.13 21.31 -2.09
CA GLU A 6 5.47 21.25 -3.50
C GLU A 6 4.84 20.04 -4.15
N ASN A 7 4.84 18.90 -3.46
CA ASN A 7 4.22 17.69 -3.99
C ASN A 7 2.72 17.87 -4.18
N VAL A 8 2.07 18.58 -3.29
CA VAL A 8 0.64 18.85 -3.41
C VAL A 8 0.35 19.69 -4.65
N ASN A 9 1.26 20.60 -4.99
CA ASN A 9 1.07 21.51 -6.10
C ASN A 9 1.53 20.95 -7.44
N LEU A 10 2.25 19.82 -7.45
CA LEU A 10 2.69 19.20 -8.68
C LEU A 10 1.54 18.43 -9.32
N PRO A 11 1.46 18.43 -10.65
CA PRO A 11 0.46 17.62 -11.33
C PRO A 11 0.65 16.16 -10.97
N SER A 12 -0.43 15.49 -10.65
CA SER A 12 -0.41 14.06 -10.41
C SER A 12 -0.20 13.34 -11.73
N LYS A 13 0.66 12.36 -11.71
CA LYS A 13 0.85 11.48 -12.83
C LYS A 13 0.67 10.06 -12.33
N ILE A 14 -0.56 9.59 -12.36
CA ILE A 14 -0.89 8.27 -11.84
C ILE A 14 -0.54 7.23 -12.88
N VAL A 15 0.21 6.23 -12.47
CA VAL A 15 0.53 5.07 -13.29
C VAL A 15 0.09 3.82 -12.57
N GLU A 16 -0.22 2.77 -13.31
CA GLU A 16 -0.60 1.50 -12.72
C GLU A 16 0.43 0.46 -13.14
N TYR A 17 0.84 -0.37 -12.19
CA TYR A 17 1.67 -1.53 -12.52
C TYR A 17 0.98 -2.79 -12.02
N THR A 18 1.37 -3.92 -12.62
CA THR A 18 0.88 -5.23 -12.23
C THR A 18 2.03 -6.02 -11.65
N THR A 19 1.78 -6.73 -10.56
CA THR A 19 2.80 -7.58 -9.96
C THR A 19 2.17 -8.89 -9.52
N ASN A 20 2.95 -9.96 -9.54
CA ASN A 20 2.51 -11.26 -9.06
C ASN A 20 3.26 -11.59 -7.78
N VAL A 21 2.51 -11.82 -6.72
CA VAL A 21 3.08 -12.18 -5.41
C VAL A 21 2.28 -13.36 -4.89
N PHE A 22 2.97 -14.39 -4.44
CA PHE A 22 2.33 -15.61 -3.93
C PHE A 22 1.39 -16.25 -4.95
N GLY A 23 1.69 -16.09 -6.24
CA GLY A 23 0.85 -16.65 -7.29
C GLY A 23 -0.41 -15.87 -7.59
N VAL A 24 -0.58 -14.68 -7.00
CA VAL A 24 -1.76 -13.83 -7.19
C VAL A 24 -1.34 -12.54 -7.90
N ASN A 25 -2.13 -12.11 -8.86
CA ASN A 25 -1.88 -10.85 -9.55
C ASN A 25 -2.50 -9.70 -8.78
N PHE A 26 -1.72 -8.64 -8.60
CA PHE A 26 -2.16 -7.41 -7.97
C PHE A 26 -1.92 -6.24 -8.90
N TYR A 27 -2.77 -5.22 -8.78
CA TYR A 27 -2.74 -4.03 -9.62
C TYR A 27 -2.64 -2.80 -8.72
N PHE A 28 -1.58 -2.00 -8.88
CA PHE A 28 -1.36 -0.87 -8.00
C PHE A 28 -1.21 0.43 -8.78
N LYS A 29 -1.95 1.44 -8.35
CA LYS A 29 -1.80 2.80 -8.84
C LYS A 29 -0.84 3.55 -7.92
N THR A 30 0.11 4.24 -8.53
CA THR A 30 1.08 5.09 -7.83
C THR A 30 1.21 6.40 -8.59
N ASP A 31 1.91 7.37 -8.02
CA ASP A 31 2.22 8.59 -8.76
C ASP A 31 3.57 9.16 -8.36
N ASN A 32 3.92 10.32 -8.94
CA ASN A 32 5.24 10.91 -8.76
C ASN A 32 5.61 11.22 -7.32
N GLY A 33 4.61 11.44 -6.48
CA GLY A 33 4.85 11.77 -5.08
C GLY A 33 4.94 10.56 -4.17
N VAL A 34 4.93 9.35 -4.73
CA VAL A 34 4.90 8.13 -3.94
C VAL A 34 6.04 7.22 -4.37
N PHE A 35 6.67 6.61 -3.38
CA PHE A 35 7.78 5.70 -3.57
C PHE A 35 7.36 4.48 -4.39
N SER A 36 8.28 3.94 -5.18
CA SER A 36 8.08 2.72 -5.99
C SER A 36 6.95 2.84 -7.00
N LYS A 37 7.02 3.87 -7.80
CA LYS A 37 5.92 4.23 -8.70
C LYS A 37 5.78 3.31 -9.93
N ASP A 38 6.78 2.50 -10.25
CA ASP A 38 6.76 1.71 -11.49
C ASP A 38 6.57 0.23 -11.28
N LYS A 39 6.88 -0.28 -10.10
CA LYS A 39 6.80 -1.70 -9.81
C LYS A 39 6.90 -1.91 -8.31
N LEU A 40 6.59 -3.12 -7.87
CA LEU A 40 6.72 -3.44 -6.47
C LEU A 40 8.17 -3.29 -6.02
N ASP A 41 8.37 -2.52 -4.96
CA ASP A 41 9.68 -2.28 -4.39
C ASP A 41 10.33 -3.59 -3.95
N PHE A 42 11.62 -3.73 -4.23
CA PHE A 42 12.35 -4.95 -3.90
C PHE A 42 12.31 -5.25 -2.40
N GLY A 43 12.50 -4.22 -1.57
CA GLY A 43 12.45 -4.40 -0.12
C GLY A 43 11.09 -4.88 0.35
N THR A 44 10.03 -4.35 -0.24
CA THR A 44 8.67 -4.79 0.07
C THR A 44 8.48 -6.26 -0.32
N ARG A 45 8.98 -6.66 -1.49
CA ARG A 45 8.86 -8.06 -1.92
C ARG A 45 9.61 -8.98 -0.96
N VAL A 46 10.83 -8.60 -0.56
CA VAL A 46 11.61 -9.40 0.38
C VAL A 46 10.88 -9.52 1.71
N LEU A 47 10.32 -8.41 2.19
CA LEU A 47 9.54 -8.43 3.43
C LEU A 47 8.39 -9.42 3.33
N LEU A 48 7.59 -9.31 2.29
CA LEU A 48 6.41 -10.17 2.12
C LEU A 48 6.80 -11.64 2.06
N GLU A 49 7.83 -11.95 1.30
CA GLU A 49 8.28 -13.33 1.12
C GLU A 49 8.92 -13.90 2.38
N SER A 50 9.35 -13.03 3.30
CA SER A 50 9.99 -13.47 4.55
C SER A 50 8.99 -13.70 5.68
N LEU A 51 7.76 -13.21 5.54
CA LEU A 51 6.79 -13.29 6.63
C LEU A 51 6.24 -14.71 6.81
N PRO A 52 6.08 -15.15 8.06
CA PRO A 52 5.46 -16.46 8.31
C PRO A 52 3.95 -16.34 8.19
N LEU A 53 3.44 -16.42 6.97
CA LEU A 53 2.02 -16.15 6.69
C LEU A 53 1.08 -16.99 7.54
N SER A 54 1.43 -18.24 7.79
CA SER A 54 0.56 -19.14 8.56
C SER A 54 0.43 -18.71 10.02
N GLU A 55 1.31 -17.83 10.50
CA GLU A 55 1.28 -17.36 11.88
C GLU A 55 0.65 -15.97 12.03
N LEU A 56 0.31 -15.34 10.91
CA LEU A 56 -0.28 -13.99 10.95
C LEU A 56 -1.77 -14.09 11.18
N SER A 57 -2.25 -13.40 12.23
CA SER A 57 -3.67 -13.35 12.57
C SER A 57 -3.91 -12.16 13.48
N GLY A 58 -5.18 -11.93 13.83
CA GLY A 58 -5.55 -10.85 14.75
C GLY A 58 -5.46 -9.49 14.10
N ASP A 59 -4.87 -8.55 14.80
CA ASP A 59 -4.79 -7.16 14.36
C ASP A 59 -3.39 -6.86 13.85
N ILE A 60 -3.29 -6.37 12.63
CA ILE A 60 -2.01 -6.05 11.99
C ILE A 60 -2.02 -4.56 11.66
N LEU A 61 -0.96 -3.88 12.06
CA LEU A 61 -0.78 -2.46 11.80
C LEU A 61 0.32 -2.28 10.76
N ASP A 62 -0.02 -1.57 9.67
CA ASP A 62 0.91 -1.23 8.60
C ASP A 62 1.27 0.24 8.75
N LEU A 63 2.41 0.52 9.39
CA LEU A 63 2.89 1.88 9.63
C LEU A 63 3.60 2.41 8.40
N GLY A 64 3.21 3.61 7.97
CA GLY A 64 3.78 4.19 6.76
C GLY A 64 3.36 3.40 5.53
N CYS A 65 2.09 3.11 5.42
CA CYS A 65 1.56 2.16 4.45
C CYS A 65 1.69 2.60 2.99
N GLY A 66 1.92 3.88 2.74
CA GLY A 66 2.00 4.38 1.38
C GLY A 66 0.73 4.09 0.59
N TYR A 67 0.90 3.64 -0.63
CA TYR A 67 -0.25 3.35 -1.50
C TYR A 67 -0.87 1.97 -1.23
N GLY A 68 -0.37 1.24 -0.23
CA GLY A 68 -1.07 0.08 0.29
C GLY A 68 -0.56 -1.29 -0.12
N ALA A 69 0.62 -1.39 -0.71
CA ALA A 69 1.10 -2.67 -1.24
C ALA A 69 1.10 -3.78 -0.19
N VAL A 70 1.67 -3.54 0.99
CA VAL A 70 1.80 -4.59 2.00
C VAL A 70 0.43 -5.04 2.51
N SER A 71 -0.40 -4.08 2.93
CA SER A 71 -1.71 -4.41 3.50
C SER A 71 -2.61 -5.10 2.48
N ILE A 72 -2.61 -4.63 1.24
CA ILE A 72 -3.49 -5.19 0.22
C ILE A 72 -3.05 -6.61 -0.13
N ILE A 73 -1.75 -6.81 -0.32
CA ILE A 73 -1.25 -8.15 -0.65
C ILE A 73 -1.54 -9.12 0.49
N LEU A 74 -1.19 -8.73 1.72
CA LEU A 74 -1.39 -9.61 2.86
C LEU A 74 -2.86 -9.90 3.13
N SER A 75 -3.74 -8.93 2.92
CA SER A 75 -5.17 -9.13 3.17
C SER A 75 -5.79 -10.20 2.25
N LYS A 76 -5.16 -10.44 1.11
CA LYS A 76 -5.59 -11.54 0.22
C LYS A 76 -5.05 -12.88 0.68
N MET A 77 -3.98 -12.88 1.45
CA MET A 77 -3.25 -14.11 1.79
C MET A 77 -3.56 -14.62 3.19
N VAL A 78 -3.91 -13.75 4.11
CA VAL A 78 -4.14 -14.14 5.51
C VAL A 78 -5.43 -13.53 6.02
N HIS A 79 -6.04 -14.21 6.98
CA HIS A 79 -7.30 -13.76 7.58
C HIS A 79 -6.97 -12.98 8.85
N ALA A 80 -6.96 -11.67 8.74
CA ALA A 80 -6.61 -10.77 9.84
C ALA A 80 -7.25 -9.41 9.62
N ASN A 81 -7.21 -8.57 10.65
CA ASN A 81 -7.68 -7.19 10.57
C ASN A 81 -6.50 -6.30 10.24
N PHE A 82 -6.60 -5.52 9.17
CA PHE A 82 -5.51 -4.66 8.73
C PHE A 82 -5.86 -3.20 8.94
N ASP A 83 -5.02 -2.49 9.69
CA ASP A 83 -5.06 -1.05 9.82
C ASP A 83 -3.82 -0.49 9.16
N ALA A 84 -4.02 0.35 8.15
CA ALA A 84 -2.94 0.94 7.37
C ALA A 84 -2.93 2.45 7.62
N VAL A 85 -1.80 2.98 8.06
CA VAL A 85 -1.71 4.39 8.42
C VAL A 85 -0.54 5.07 7.72
N ASP A 86 -0.73 6.33 7.37
CA ASP A 86 0.32 7.15 6.78
C ASP A 86 0.00 8.61 7.06
N VAL A 87 1.02 9.47 7.04
CA VAL A 87 0.82 10.91 7.15
C VAL A 87 0.54 11.53 5.79
N ASN A 88 0.84 10.83 4.72
CA ASN A 88 0.74 11.35 3.36
C ASN A 88 -0.66 11.11 2.80
N LYS A 89 -1.44 12.17 2.71
CA LYS A 89 -2.83 12.10 2.24
C LYS A 89 -2.92 11.60 0.80
N ARG A 90 -1.94 11.94 -0.02
CA ARG A 90 -1.93 11.53 -1.43
C ARG A 90 -1.74 10.02 -1.52
N ALA A 91 -0.85 9.47 -0.69
CA ALA A 91 -0.65 8.03 -0.65
C ALA A 91 -1.93 7.31 -0.19
N LEU A 92 -2.60 7.85 0.81
CA LEU A 92 -3.85 7.26 1.29
C LEU A 92 -4.95 7.30 0.25
N HIS A 93 -4.99 8.36 -0.56
CA HIS A 93 -5.93 8.42 -1.68
C HIS A 93 -5.67 7.29 -2.67
N LEU A 94 -4.41 7.07 -3.00
CA LEU A 94 -4.03 5.95 -3.86
C LEU A 94 -4.37 4.61 -3.23
N LEU A 95 -4.17 4.50 -1.92
CA LEU A 95 -4.50 3.27 -1.21
C LEU A 95 -5.99 2.94 -1.35
N GLU A 96 -6.87 3.93 -1.23
CA GLU A 96 -8.31 3.69 -1.41
C GLU A 96 -8.62 3.22 -2.83
N MET A 97 -7.97 3.79 -3.83
CA MET A 97 -8.14 3.34 -5.21
C MET A 97 -7.68 1.89 -5.35
N ASN A 98 -6.55 1.57 -4.74
CA ASN A 98 -5.96 0.23 -4.83
C ASN A 98 -6.78 -0.82 -4.10
N LYS A 99 -7.40 -0.45 -2.99
CA LYS A 99 -8.33 -1.35 -2.30
C LYS A 99 -9.45 -1.79 -3.23
N LYS A 100 -10.03 -0.84 -3.94
CA LYS A 100 -11.12 -1.13 -4.89
C LYS A 100 -10.61 -1.97 -6.04
N ARG A 101 -9.45 -1.62 -6.57
CA ARG A 101 -8.88 -2.31 -7.73
C ARG A 101 -8.60 -3.77 -7.44
N ASN A 102 -8.22 -4.09 -6.21
CA ASN A 102 -7.86 -5.45 -5.81
C ASN A 102 -8.95 -6.14 -4.97
N LEU A 103 -10.08 -5.48 -4.77
CA LEU A 103 -11.21 -6.01 -4.00
C LEU A 103 -10.83 -6.36 -2.57
N THR A 104 -10.05 -5.49 -1.93
CA THR A 104 -9.62 -5.65 -0.54
C THR A 104 -10.24 -4.58 0.33
N PHE A 105 -11.56 -4.52 0.33
CA PHE A 105 -12.32 -3.44 0.96
C PHE A 105 -12.20 -3.42 2.48
N ASP A 106 -11.78 -4.51 3.08
CA ASP A 106 -11.70 -4.65 4.53
C ASP A 106 -10.39 -4.11 5.12
N VAL A 107 -9.46 -3.63 4.31
CA VAL A 107 -8.30 -2.92 4.82
C VAL A 107 -8.74 -1.54 5.27
N ASN A 108 -8.51 -1.22 6.55
CA ASN A 108 -8.85 0.10 7.10
C ASN A 108 -7.68 1.03 6.91
N ALA A 109 -7.92 2.20 6.33
CA ALA A 109 -6.87 3.16 6.06
C ALA A 109 -7.21 4.49 6.70
N PHE A 110 -6.24 5.10 7.39
CA PHE A 110 -6.47 6.41 7.97
C PHE A 110 -5.16 7.16 8.16
N GLU A 111 -5.28 8.48 8.23
CA GLU A 111 -4.15 9.37 8.42
C GLU A 111 -3.69 9.33 9.87
N SER A 112 -2.40 9.20 10.08
CA SER A 112 -1.81 9.24 11.41
C SER A 112 -0.32 9.53 11.29
N ASP A 113 0.20 10.23 12.26
CA ASP A 113 1.62 10.56 12.33
C ASP A 113 2.37 9.75 13.40
N ILE A 114 1.85 8.62 13.72
CA ILE A 114 2.46 7.70 14.70
C ILE A 114 3.88 7.35 14.26
#